data_143eee81e456649228a224bf7b383d7e
#
_entry.id   143eee81e456649228a224bf7b383d7e
#
_cell.length_a   1.000
_cell.length_b   1.000
_cell.length_c   1.000
_cell.angle_alpha   90.00
_cell.angle_beta   90.00
_cell.angle_gamma   90.00
#
_symmetry.space_group_name_H-M   'P 1'
#
loop_
_entity.id
_entity.type
_entity.pdbx_description
1 polymer ?
#
loop_
_entity_poly.entity_id
_entity_poly.type
_entity_poly.pdbx_seq_one_letter_code
_entity_poly.pdbx_strand_id
1 'polypeptide(L)'
;MKIVMLDARHDSRDKVFDALAHGLGFPAHWGRNLDALYDVLRRDIAGPVEIVWRAGAHGPALDAIRTVLREVARERDDVRFKEE
;
A
#
# COMPACT_ATOMS: atom_id res chain seq x y z
N MET A 1 7.52 -10.96 9.24
CA MET A 1 6.41 -10.22 8.62
C MET A 1 6.83 -8.79 8.32
N LYS A 2 6.49 -8.29 7.14
CA LYS A 2 6.77 -6.90 6.80
C LYS A 2 5.59 -6.04 7.22
N ILE A 3 5.88 -4.90 7.83
CA ILE A 3 4.85 -3.96 8.31
C ILE A 3 5.15 -2.58 7.76
N VAL A 4 4.17 -1.94 7.15
CA VAL A 4 4.27 -0.57 6.67
C VAL A 4 3.23 0.27 7.39
N MET A 5 3.64 1.37 7.98
CA MET A 5 2.74 2.28 8.69
C MET A 5 2.65 3.59 7.91
N LEU A 6 1.43 3.99 7.58
CA LEU A 6 1.15 5.24 6.88
C LEU A 6 0.38 6.17 7.81
N ASP A 7 0.81 7.42 7.87
CA ASP A 7 0.21 8.41 8.79
C ASP A 7 0.13 9.79 8.13
N ALA A 8 -0.13 10.82 8.92
CA ALA A 8 -0.33 12.17 8.40
C ALA A 8 0.88 12.73 7.64
N ARG A 9 2.08 12.18 7.85
CA ARG A 9 3.27 12.59 7.12
C ARG A 9 3.25 12.12 5.67
N HIS A 10 2.49 11.08 5.38
CA HIS A 10 2.32 10.55 4.04
C HIS A 10 1.14 11.26 3.38
N ASP A 11 1.31 12.55 3.11
CA ASP A 11 0.22 13.42 2.69
C ASP A 11 0.10 13.58 1.17
N SER A 12 0.83 12.78 0.43
CA SER A 12 0.75 12.79 -1.04
C SER A 12 0.84 11.36 -1.57
N ARG A 13 0.36 11.20 -2.78
CA ARG A 13 0.44 9.92 -3.49
C ARG A 13 1.88 9.41 -3.57
N ASP A 14 2.81 10.29 -3.92
CA ASP A 14 4.22 9.90 -4.06
C ASP A 14 4.81 9.42 -2.74
N LYS A 15 4.48 10.08 -1.63
CA LYS A 15 4.97 9.66 -0.32
C LYS A 15 4.42 8.31 0.08
N VAL A 16 3.15 8.05 -0.20
CA VAL A 16 2.55 6.75 0.09
C VAL A 16 3.18 5.68 -0.80
N PHE A 17 3.34 5.94 -2.09
CA PHE A 17 3.97 4.98 -3.00
C PHE A 17 5.40 4.66 -2.57
N ASP A 18 6.18 5.68 -2.18
CA ASP A 18 7.55 5.46 -1.72
C ASP A 18 7.59 4.60 -0.46
N ALA A 19 6.70 4.86 0.49
CA ALA A 19 6.66 4.09 1.73
C ALA A 19 6.30 2.63 1.47
N LEU A 20 5.31 2.38 0.61
CA LEU A 20 4.90 1.03 0.27
C LEU A 20 6.01 0.31 -0.50
N ALA A 21 6.60 0.97 -1.49
CA ALA A 21 7.65 0.37 -2.30
C ALA A 21 8.87 0.00 -1.45
N HIS A 22 9.29 0.90 -0.59
CA HIS A 22 10.44 0.68 0.28
C HIS A 22 10.14 -0.40 1.33
N GLY A 23 9.00 -0.29 1.98
CA GLY A 23 8.66 -1.19 3.08
C GLY A 23 8.33 -2.61 2.63
N LEU A 24 7.78 -2.78 1.44
CA LEU A 24 7.35 -4.08 0.93
C LEU A 24 8.29 -4.66 -0.13
N GLY A 25 9.31 -3.92 -0.53
CA GLY A 25 10.29 -4.42 -1.49
C GLY A 25 9.79 -4.49 -2.92
N PHE A 26 9.10 -3.45 -3.38
CA PHE A 26 8.62 -3.41 -4.78
C PHE A 26 9.79 -3.42 -5.75
N PRO A 27 9.59 -3.93 -6.98
CA PRO A 27 10.61 -3.80 -8.03
C PRO A 27 10.93 -2.33 -8.30
N ALA A 28 12.17 -2.03 -8.66
CA ALA A 28 12.63 -0.65 -8.82
C ALA A 28 11.83 0.14 -9.86
N HIS A 29 11.24 -0.52 -10.84
CA HIS A 29 10.52 0.10 -11.94
C HIS A 29 9.05 -0.32 -11.98
N TRP A 30 8.39 -0.25 -10.84
CA TRP A 30 7.03 -0.80 -10.71
C TRP A 30 5.92 0.06 -11.31
N GLY A 31 6.18 1.14 -11.96
CA GLY A 31 5.21 1.92 -12.71
C GLY A 31 4.50 3.04 -11.95
N ARG A 32 4.43 3.01 -10.64
CA ARG A 32 3.94 4.08 -9.76
C ARG A 32 2.57 4.64 -10.16
N ASN A 33 1.63 3.73 -10.39
CA ASN A 33 0.21 4.10 -10.60
C ASN A 33 -0.68 3.05 -9.94
N LEU A 34 -2.00 3.28 -9.95
CA LEU A 34 -2.93 2.40 -9.23
C LEU A 34 -2.97 0.99 -9.82
N ASP A 35 -2.93 0.87 -11.15
CA ASP A 35 -2.93 -0.44 -11.79
C ASP A 35 -1.66 -1.22 -11.45
N ALA A 36 -0.51 -0.53 -11.50
CA ALA A 36 0.76 -1.13 -11.14
C ALA A 36 0.79 -1.51 -9.66
N LEU A 37 0.23 -0.68 -8.79
CA LEU A 37 0.13 -0.98 -7.37
C LEU A 37 -0.64 -2.27 -7.13
N TYR A 38 -1.78 -2.40 -7.76
CA TYR A 38 -2.61 -3.60 -7.64
C TYR A 38 -1.85 -4.84 -8.09
N ASP A 39 -1.20 -4.78 -9.26
CA ASP A 39 -0.47 -5.92 -9.80
C ASP A 39 0.72 -6.32 -8.93
N VAL A 40 1.50 -5.36 -8.48
CA VAL A 40 2.66 -5.61 -7.62
C VAL A 40 2.22 -6.26 -6.31
N LEU A 41 1.18 -5.71 -5.69
CA LEU A 41 0.68 -6.25 -4.42
C LEU A 41 0.12 -7.66 -4.57
N ARG A 42 -0.49 -7.97 -5.71
CA ARG A 42 -1.05 -9.30 -5.92
C ARG A 42 0.00 -10.34 -6.24
N ARG A 43 1.06 -9.97 -6.97
CA ARG A 43 1.94 -10.97 -7.61
C ARG A 43 3.39 -10.89 -7.20
N ASP A 44 3.92 -9.68 -6.94
CA ASP A 44 5.36 -9.47 -6.89
C ASP A 44 5.93 -9.36 -5.49
N ILE A 45 5.11 -9.24 -4.47
CA ILE A 45 5.61 -9.15 -3.10
C ILE A 45 5.34 -10.44 -2.34
N ALA A 46 6.30 -10.80 -1.50
CA ALA A 46 6.17 -11.96 -0.63
C ALA A 46 5.46 -11.57 0.65
N GLY A 47 4.45 -12.36 1.01
CA GLY A 47 3.78 -12.21 2.30
C GLY A 47 4.47 -13.03 3.38
N PRO A 48 4.00 -12.95 4.62
CA PRO A 48 2.89 -12.09 5.03
C PRO A 48 3.31 -10.63 5.21
N VAL A 49 2.39 -9.73 4.90
CA VAL A 49 2.60 -8.29 5.07
C VAL A 49 1.41 -7.65 5.78
N GLU A 50 1.67 -6.56 6.49
CA GLU A 50 0.63 -5.77 7.13
C GLU A 50 0.83 -4.30 6.78
N ILE A 51 -0.25 -3.65 6.36
CA ILE A 51 -0.24 -2.23 6.05
C ILE A 51 -1.20 -1.55 7.02
N VAL A 52 -0.68 -0.62 7.81
CA VAL A 52 -1.46 0.10 8.80
C VAL A 52 -1.66 1.53 8.32
N TRP A 53 -2.91 1.94 8.15
CA TRP A 53 -3.27 3.27 7.69
C TRP A 53 -3.83 4.05 8.86
N ARG A 54 -3.06 5.02 9.35
CA ARG A 54 -3.43 5.80 10.52
C ARG A 54 -4.21 7.05 10.14
N ALA A 55 -4.95 7.59 11.08
CA ALA A 55 -5.70 8.81 10.90
C ALA A 55 -4.79 9.96 10.45
N GLY A 56 -5.31 10.83 9.59
CA GLY A 56 -4.57 11.97 9.06
C GLY A 56 -4.09 11.79 7.63
N ALA A 57 -3.94 10.55 7.17
CA ALA A 57 -3.59 10.27 5.78
C ALA A 57 -4.87 10.15 4.96
N HIS A 58 -5.32 11.24 4.37
CA HIS A 58 -6.57 11.24 3.60
C HIS A 58 -6.51 12.22 2.43
N GLY A 59 -7.53 12.15 1.57
CA GLY A 59 -7.64 12.96 0.37
C GLY A 59 -8.01 12.09 -0.82
N PRO A 60 -8.50 12.68 -1.94
CA PRO A 60 -8.98 11.89 -3.09
C PRO A 60 -7.94 10.93 -3.65
N ALA A 61 -6.69 11.37 -3.80
CA ALA A 61 -5.63 10.52 -4.32
C ALA A 61 -5.31 9.37 -3.36
N LEU A 62 -5.31 9.67 -2.06
CA LEU A 62 -5.03 8.66 -1.04
C LEU A 62 -6.20 7.70 -0.87
N ASP A 63 -7.42 8.17 -1.05
CA ASP A 63 -8.60 7.30 -0.98
C ASP A 63 -8.59 6.26 -2.09
N ALA A 64 -8.13 6.62 -3.28
CA ALA A 64 -8.00 5.67 -4.38
C ALA A 64 -6.97 4.58 -4.05
N ILE A 65 -5.87 4.96 -3.42
CA ILE A 65 -4.86 3.99 -2.97
C ILE A 65 -5.45 3.05 -1.91
N ARG A 66 -6.19 3.61 -0.96
CA ARG A 66 -6.82 2.80 0.09
C ARG A 66 -7.77 1.76 -0.51
N THR A 67 -8.51 2.14 -1.55
CA THR A 67 -9.40 1.21 -2.24
C THR A 67 -8.63 0.02 -2.81
N VAL A 68 -7.49 0.28 -3.45
CA VAL A 68 -6.64 -0.78 -3.98
C VAL A 68 -6.14 -1.70 -2.86
N LEU A 69 -5.70 -1.11 -1.74
CA LEU A 69 -5.20 -1.89 -0.61
C LEU A 69 -6.29 -2.80 -0.03
N ARG A 70 -7.52 -2.30 0.06
CA ARG A 70 -8.65 -3.11 0.52
C ARG A 70 -8.93 -4.28 -0.42
N GLU A 71 -8.88 -4.03 -1.72
CA GLU A 71 -9.12 -5.07 -2.72
C GLU A 71 -8.08 -6.19 -2.61
N VAL A 72 -6.79 -5.83 -2.52
CA VAL A 72 -5.73 -6.81 -2.40
C VAL A 72 -5.88 -7.62 -1.11
N ALA A 73 -6.22 -6.96 -0.01
CA ALA A 73 -6.39 -7.65 1.26
C ALA A 73 -7.54 -8.67 1.24
N ARG A 74 -8.54 -8.44 0.39
CA ARG A 74 -9.62 -9.42 0.19
C ARG A 74 -9.16 -10.61 -0.62
N GLU A 75 -8.23 -10.40 -1.55
CA GLU A 75 -7.82 -11.44 -2.49
C GLU A 75 -6.65 -12.28 -1.97
N ARG A 76 -5.87 -11.74 -1.04
CA ARG A 76 -4.71 -12.44 -0.47
C ARG A 76 -4.83 -12.57 1.04
N ASP A 77 -4.81 -13.79 1.53
CA ASP A 77 -4.90 -14.07 2.96
C ASP A 77 -3.67 -13.60 3.73
N ASP A 78 -2.53 -13.47 3.06
CA ASP A 78 -1.27 -13.06 3.68
C ASP A 78 -0.99 -11.56 3.57
N VAL A 79 -1.99 -10.78 3.14
CA VAL A 79 -1.93 -9.31 3.13
C VAL A 79 -3.01 -8.77 4.05
N ARG A 80 -2.60 -8.05 5.07
CA ARG A 80 -3.51 -7.41 6.01
C ARG A 80 -3.49 -5.91 5.83
N PHE A 81 -4.66 -5.32 5.76
CA PHE A 81 -4.80 -3.87 5.69
C PHE A 81 -5.66 -3.41 6.86
N LYS A 82 -5.05 -2.64 7.76
CA LYS A 82 -5.72 -2.09 8.95
C LYS A 82 -5.89 -0.59 8.81
N GLU A 83 -7.09 -0.12 9.05
CA GLU A 83 -7.40 1.32 9.07
C GLU A 83 -7.71 1.73 10.50
N GLU A 84 -6.94 2.67 11.02
CA GLU A 84 -7.09 3.16 12.38
C GLU A 84 -7.64 4.59 12.41
#